data_35f9ee7b096d24a469c6997679d66a88
#
_entry.id   35f9ee7b096d24a469c6997679d66a88
#
_cell.length_a   1.000
_cell.length_b   1.000
_cell.length_c   1.000
_cell.angle_alpha   90.00
_cell.angle_beta   90.00
_cell.angle_gamma   90.00
#
_symmetry.space_group_name_H-M   'P 1'
#
loop_
_entity.id
_entity.type
_entity.pdbx_description
1 polymer ?
#
loop_
_entity_poly.entity_id
_entity_poly.type
_entity_poly.pdbx_seq_one_letter_code
_entity_poly.pdbx_strand_id
1 'polypeptide(L)'
;MKQRRSIVAAGVAALAASVLTVSPAHAAVTINGSGSTAVKNLLDVCIPDYQKTSGNTVNYAGGGSGAGRSAFTAGTVDFAFSDAAYGKSDAKPTDFNYIPNVSFPLAMIYNLPSVKDPINLSGDTLANIFAGKITKWNDPAIVADNNKTIET
;
A
#
# COMPACT_ATOMS: atom_id res chain seq x y z
N MET A 1 -19.93 -71.15 62.17
CA MET A 1 -19.30 -71.02 60.85
C MET A 1 -19.85 -69.73 60.18
N LYS A 2 -19.07 -68.66 60.18
CA LYS A 2 -19.49 -67.36 59.65
C LYS A 2 -18.74 -67.08 58.33
N GLN A 3 -19.45 -67.03 57.24
CA GLN A 3 -18.93 -66.61 55.93
C GLN A 3 -18.78 -65.14 55.90
N ARG A 4 -17.56 -64.69 55.64
CA ARG A 4 -17.24 -63.29 55.36
C ARG A 4 -17.43 -63.05 53.86
N ARG A 5 -18.38 -62.21 53.48
CA ARG A 5 -18.53 -61.66 52.12
C ARG A 5 -17.60 -60.49 51.92
N SER A 6 -16.64 -60.65 51.05
CA SER A 6 -15.76 -59.57 50.62
C SER A 6 -16.49 -58.76 49.52
N ILE A 7 -16.68 -57.47 49.77
CA ILE A 7 -17.21 -56.51 48.82
C ILE A 7 -16.01 -55.98 48.05
N VAL A 8 -15.92 -56.32 46.79
CA VAL A 8 -14.95 -55.72 45.87
C VAL A 8 -15.55 -54.44 45.34
N ALA A 9 -15.03 -53.29 45.77
CA ALA A 9 -15.39 -51.98 45.22
C ALA A 9 -14.64 -51.79 43.90
N ALA A 10 -15.34 -51.83 42.77
CA ALA A 10 -14.81 -51.48 41.48
C ALA A 10 -14.77 -49.95 41.35
N GLY A 11 -13.56 -49.37 41.43
CA GLY A 11 -13.34 -47.95 41.14
C GLY A 11 -13.36 -47.70 39.63
N VAL A 12 -14.39 -47.02 39.15
CA VAL A 12 -14.45 -46.53 37.77
C VAL A 12 -13.58 -45.26 37.71
N ALA A 13 -12.39 -45.40 37.18
CA ALA A 13 -11.55 -44.27 36.84
C ALA A 13 -12.06 -43.63 35.53
N ALA A 14 -12.79 -42.51 35.63
CA ALA A 14 -13.18 -41.72 34.48
C ALA A 14 -11.93 -40.95 33.97
N LEU A 15 -11.29 -41.46 32.90
CA LEU A 15 -10.33 -40.67 32.14
C LEU A 15 -11.10 -39.59 31.38
N ALA A 16 -11.03 -38.34 31.91
CA ALA A 16 -11.43 -37.17 31.16
C ALA A 16 -10.39 -36.93 30.03
N ALA A 17 -10.72 -37.38 28.84
CA ALA A 17 -9.95 -37.05 27.64
C ALA A 17 -10.13 -35.57 27.34
N SER A 18 -9.19 -34.74 27.80
CA SER A 18 -9.08 -33.35 27.39
C SER A 18 -8.70 -33.31 25.91
N VAL A 19 -9.67 -33.14 25.04
CA VAL A 19 -9.44 -32.85 23.64
C VAL A 19 -8.81 -31.46 23.55
N LEU A 20 -7.49 -31.41 23.56
CA LEU A 20 -6.75 -30.22 23.20
C LEU A 20 -7.07 -29.93 21.72
N THR A 21 -7.99 -29.01 21.45
CA THR A 21 -8.18 -28.46 20.11
C THR A 21 -6.93 -27.67 19.77
N VAL A 22 -5.97 -28.33 19.14
CA VAL A 22 -4.81 -27.67 18.54
C VAL A 22 -5.37 -26.89 17.35
N SER A 23 -5.67 -25.60 17.54
CA SER A 23 -5.89 -24.70 16.42
C SER A 23 -4.63 -24.77 15.54
N PRO A 24 -4.73 -24.98 14.23
CA PRO A 24 -3.57 -24.97 13.37
C PRO A 24 -2.93 -23.57 13.49
N ALA A 25 -1.78 -23.51 14.15
CA ALA A 25 -0.97 -22.31 14.13
C ALA A 25 -0.49 -22.15 12.68
N HIS A 26 -1.09 -21.21 11.96
CA HIS A 26 -0.55 -20.82 10.66
C HIS A 26 0.85 -20.28 10.92
N ALA A 27 1.84 -20.88 10.28
CA ALA A 27 3.20 -20.34 10.35
C ALA A 27 3.19 -18.90 9.83
N ALA A 28 3.75 -17.98 10.60
CA ALA A 28 3.86 -16.59 10.19
C ALA A 28 4.62 -16.49 8.87
N VAL A 29 4.04 -15.79 7.91
CA VAL A 29 4.63 -15.58 6.57
C VAL A 29 5.30 -14.22 6.55
N THR A 30 6.48 -14.15 5.92
CA THR A 30 7.14 -12.88 5.60
C THR A 30 6.89 -12.54 4.14
N ILE A 31 6.38 -11.34 3.88
CA ILE A 31 6.09 -10.82 2.56
C ILE A 31 6.90 -9.55 2.35
N ASN A 32 7.66 -9.48 1.27
CA ASN A 32 8.52 -8.36 0.95
C ASN A 32 7.99 -7.60 -0.25
N GLY A 33 7.89 -6.29 -0.12
CA GLY A 33 7.42 -5.40 -1.17
C GLY A 33 8.35 -4.22 -1.41
N SER A 34 8.22 -3.62 -2.57
CA SER A 34 8.97 -2.41 -2.94
C SER A 34 8.18 -1.54 -3.90
N GLY A 35 8.60 -0.29 -4.07
CA GLY A 35 8.05 0.55 -5.13
C GLY A 35 7.72 1.98 -4.74
N SER A 36 6.53 2.43 -5.14
CA SER A 36 6.09 3.82 -5.00
C SER A 36 6.31 4.38 -3.60
N THR A 37 6.97 5.54 -3.55
CA THR A 37 7.14 6.30 -2.30
C THR A 37 5.87 7.04 -1.90
N ALA A 38 4.95 7.27 -2.83
CA ALA A 38 3.70 7.98 -2.53
C ALA A 38 2.80 7.16 -1.58
N VAL A 39 2.79 5.83 -1.71
CA VAL A 39 2.01 4.95 -0.84
C VAL A 39 2.72 4.63 0.48
N LYS A 40 4.04 4.90 0.57
CA LYS A 40 4.85 4.47 1.72
C LYS A 40 4.33 4.97 3.06
N ASN A 41 3.95 6.23 3.17
CA ASN A 41 3.44 6.79 4.42
C ASN A 41 2.15 6.10 4.89
N LEU A 42 1.28 5.70 3.97
CA LEU A 42 0.10 4.90 4.30
C LEU A 42 0.48 3.52 4.79
N LEU A 43 1.40 2.85 4.10
CA LEU A 43 1.86 1.51 4.47
C LEU A 43 2.57 1.49 5.82
N ASP A 44 3.34 2.53 6.15
CA ASP A 44 4.03 2.66 7.45
C ASP A 44 3.03 2.72 8.63
N VAL A 45 1.80 3.17 8.38
CA VAL A 45 0.72 3.15 9.38
C VAL A 45 -0.04 1.82 9.38
N CYS A 46 -0.37 1.29 8.20
CA CYS A 46 -1.22 0.10 8.08
C CYS A 46 -0.47 -1.22 8.37
N ILE A 47 0.80 -1.32 8.02
CA ILE A 47 1.58 -2.56 8.18
C ILE A 47 1.66 -3.00 9.64
N PRO A 48 1.97 -2.15 10.64
CA PRO A 48 2.02 -2.56 12.04
C PRO A 48 0.69 -3.15 12.54
N ASP A 49 -0.43 -2.56 12.16
CA ASP A 49 -1.76 -3.05 12.55
C ASP A 49 -2.09 -4.40 11.89
N TYR A 50 -1.76 -4.55 10.63
CA TYR A 50 -1.90 -5.82 9.92
C TYR A 50 -1.02 -6.92 10.55
N GLN A 51 0.24 -6.63 10.82
CA GLN A 51 1.17 -7.58 11.45
C GLN A 51 0.68 -8.04 12.82
N LYS A 52 0.17 -7.08 13.63
CA LYS A 52 -0.39 -7.38 14.95
C LYS A 52 -1.60 -8.32 14.90
N THR A 53 -2.45 -8.16 13.89
CA THR A 53 -3.69 -8.93 13.77
C THR A 53 -3.50 -10.27 13.06
N SER A 54 -2.62 -10.31 12.06
CA SER A 54 -2.39 -11.51 11.24
C SER A 54 -1.27 -12.41 11.75
N GLY A 55 -0.34 -11.88 12.54
CA GLY A 55 0.90 -12.55 12.90
C GLY A 55 1.93 -12.64 11.76
N ASN A 56 1.61 -12.16 10.57
CA ASN A 56 2.53 -12.14 9.42
C ASN A 56 3.47 -10.94 9.50
N THR A 57 4.62 -11.03 8.83
CA THR A 57 5.56 -9.91 8.67
C THR A 57 5.44 -9.34 7.26
N VAL A 58 5.31 -8.02 7.14
CA VAL A 58 5.34 -7.32 5.86
C VAL A 58 6.46 -6.29 5.88
N ASN A 59 7.39 -6.41 4.95
CA ASN A 59 8.45 -5.43 4.74
C ASN A 59 8.14 -4.63 3.46
N TYR A 60 8.23 -3.32 3.53
CA TYR A 60 8.07 -2.47 2.36
C TYR A 60 9.22 -1.47 2.23
N ALA A 61 9.93 -1.55 1.11
CA ALA A 61 10.96 -0.59 0.76
C ALA A 61 10.41 0.39 -0.29
N GLY A 62 10.48 1.68 0.00
CA GLY A 62 10.32 2.72 -1.01
C GLY A 62 11.45 2.62 -2.06
N GLY A 63 11.53 3.55 -2.95
CA GLY A 63 12.57 3.56 -4.00
C GLY A 63 12.01 4.05 -5.33
N GLY A 64 10.69 4.27 -5.35
CA GLY A 64 9.95 4.72 -6.51
C GLY A 64 9.39 3.57 -7.36
N SER A 65 8.35 3.90 -8.12
CA SER A 65 7.59 2.95 -8.93
C SER A 65 8.46 2.15 -9.90
N GLY A 66 9.47 2.79 -10.50
CA GLY A 66 10.40 2.11 -11.43
C GLY A 66 11.22 1.02 -10.75
N ALA A 67 11.80 1.33 -9.58
CA ALA A 67 12.58 0.36 -8.80
C ALA A 67 11.69 -0.81 -8.34
N GLY A 68 10.46 -0.52 -7.91
CA GLY A 68 9.48 -1.56 -7.54
C GLY A 68 9.17 -2.51 -8.68
N ARG A 69 8.85 -1.96 -9.88
CA ARG A 69 8.62 -2.79 -11.06
C ARG A 69 9.83 -3.65 -11.44
N SER A 70 11.03 -3.09 -11.36
CA SER A 70 12.27 -3.84 -11.63
C SER A 70 12.49 -4.95 -10.64
N ALA A 71 12.33 -4.70 -9.34
CA ALA A 71 12.48 -5.71 -8.29
C ALA A 71 11.45 -6.84 -8.43
N PHE A 72 10.19 -6.49 -8.75
CA PHE A 72 9.13 -7.47 -8.99
C PHE A 72 9.39 -8.31 -10.25
N THR A 73 9.85 -7.69 -11.32
CA THR A 73 10.26 -8.41 -12.56
C THR A 73 11.40 -9.37 -12.32
N ALA A 74 12.35 -8.98 -11.46
CA ALA A 74 13.48 -9.81 -11.07
C ALA A 74 13.12 -10.92 -10.04
N GLY A 75 11.89 -10.95 -9.53
CA GLY A 75 11.45 -11.90 -8.52
C GLY A 75 12.11 -11.71 -7.15
N THR A 76 12.63 -10.52 -6.85
CA THR A 76 13.29 -10.22 -5.58
C THR A 76 12.35 -9.71 -4.50
N VAL A 77 11.11 -9.42 -4.87
CA VAL A 77 10.01 -9.03 -3.97
C VAL A 77 8.72 -9.76 -4.37
N ASP A 78 7.85 -9.97 -3.39
CA ASP A 78 6.58 -10.68 -3.58
C ASP A 78 5.49 -9.78 -4.17
N PHE A 79 5.58 -8.46 -3.94
CA PHE A 79 4.67 -7.47 -4.51
C PHE A 79 5.37 -6.14 -4.77
N ALA A 80 4.79 -5.33 -5.65
CA ALA A 80 5.27 -3.97 -5.87
C ALA A 80 4.11 -2.99 -5.97
N PHE A 81 4.30 -1.79 -5.40
CA PHE A 81 3.41 -0.66 -5.66
C PHE A 81 3.98 0.22 -6.77
N SER A 82 3.11 0.62 -7.68
CA SER A 82 3.49 1.50 -8.79
C SER A 82 2.38 2.48 -9.12
N ASP A 83 2.74 3.74 -9.33
CA ASP A 83 1.82 4.80 -9.77
C ASP A 83 1.50 4.70 -11.26
N ALA A 84 2.26 3.87 -11.99
CA ALA A 84 2.08 3.64 -13.41
C ALA A 84 2.22 2.15 -13.76
N ALA A 85 1.45 1.70 -14.72
CA ALA A 85 1.59 0.37 -15.28
C ALA A 85 2.96 0.19 -15.97
N TYR A 86 3.31 -1.05 -16.28
CA TYR A 86 4.43 -1.34 -17.16
C TYR A 86 4.22 -0.69 -18.53
N GLY A 87 5.24 -0.07 -19.05
CA GLY A 87 5.26 0.44 -20.43
C GLY A 87 5.19 -0.69 -21.46
N LYS A 88 4.89 -0.35 -22.71
CA LYS A 88 4.77 -1.34 -23.79
C LYS A 88 6.07 -2.12 -24.03
N SER A 89 7.20 -1.46 -23.83
CA SER A 89 8.55 -2.04 -24.00
C SER A 89 9.21 -2.53 -22.72
N ASP A 90 8.55 -2.39 -21.57
CA ASP A 90 9.14 -2.82 -20.29
C ASP A 90 9.15 -4.35 -20.21
N ALA A 91 10.26 -4.89 -19.70
CA ALA A 91 10.29 -6.27 -19.24
C ALA A 91 9.32 -6.41 -18.07
N LYS A 92 8.47 -7.43 -18.11
CA LYS A 92 7.47 -7.69 -17.08
C LYS A 92 7.31 -9.19 -16.85
N PRO A 93 6.89 -9.63 -15.65
CA PRO A 93 6.56 -11.02 -15.42
C PRO A 93 5.46 -11.50 -16.37
N THR A 94 5.42 -12.77 -16.68
CA THR A 94 4.39 -13.38 -17.51
C THR A 94 3.12 -13.70 -16.75
N ASP A 95 3.23 -13.89 -15.45
CA ASP A 95 2.12 -14.23 -14.57
C ASP A 95 2.09 -13.25 -13.39
N PHE A 96 1.26 -12.23 -13.49
CA PHE A 96 0.99 -11.27 -12.44
C PHE A 96 -0.34 -10.54 -12.69
N ASN A 97 -0.91 -9.95 -11.63
CA ASN A 97 -2.12 -9.16 -11.71
C ASN A 97 -1.91 -7.75 -11.16
N TYR A 98 -2.57 -6.78 -11.77
CA TYR A 98 -2.72 -5.45 -11.19
C TYR A 98 -3.90 -5.44 -10.22
N ILE A 99 -3.66 -4.92 -9.02
CA ILE A 99 -4.70 -4.72 -8.02
C ILE A 99 -4.76 -3.21 -7.72
N PRO A 100 -5.82 -2.49 -8.17
CA PRO A 100 -6.03 -1.11 -7.74
C PRO A 100 -6.14 -1.05 -6.22
N ASN A 101 -5.34 -0.19 -5.59
CA ASN A 101 -5.24 -0.16 -4.13
C ASN A 101 -5.63 1.20 -3.56
N VAL A 102 -4.91 2.27 -3.90
CA VAL A 102 -5.13 3.61 -3.38
C VAL A 102 -5.15 4.63 -4.50
N SER A 103 -5.86 5.72 -4.30
CA SER A 103 -5.77 6.93 -5.11
C SER A 103 -5.40 8.11 -4.23
N PHE A 104 -4.63 9.02 -4.77
CA PHE A 104 -4.27 10.27 -4.10
C PHE A 104 -4.30 11.43 -5.11
N PRO A 105 -4.63 12.64 -4.67
CA PRO A 105 -4.62 13.80 -5.55
C PRO A 105 -3.17 14.20 -5.86
N LEU A 106 -2.94 14.59 -7.11
CA LEU A 106 -1.73 15.29 -7.50
C LEU A 106 -2.03 16.79 -7.52
N ALA A 107 -1.50 17.52 -6.54
CA ALA A 107 -1.73 18.96 -6.42
C ALA A 107 -0.56 19.75 -7.00
N MET A 108 -0.88 20.75 -7.82
CA MET A 108 0.09 21.73 -8.27
C MET A 108 0.16 22.85 -7.22
N ILE A 109 1.28 22.92 -6.52
CA ILE A 109 1.49 23.95 -5.50
C ILE A 109 2.23 25.15 -6.09
N TYR A 110 1.84 26.34 -5.67
CA TYR A 110 2.49 27.59 -6.07
C TYR A 110 2.60 28.55 -4.88
N ASN A 111 3.47 29.51 -4.97
CA ASN A 111 3.65 30.56 -3.97
C ASN A 111 3.50 31.94 -4.63
N LEU A 112 2.31 32.52 -4.52
CA LEU A 112 1.97 33.86 -5.00
C LEU A 112 1.26 34.62 -3.89
N PRO A 113 1.99 35.28 -2.97
CA PRO A 113 1.40 35.90 -1.78
C PRO A 113 0.35 36.98 -2.09
N SER A 114 0.46 37.65 -3.26
CA SER A 114 -0.50 38.68 -3.72
C SER A 114 -1.81 38.12 -4.22
N VAL A 115 -1.86 36.83 -4.59
CA VAL A 115 -3.03 36.18 -5.16
C VAL A 115 -3.85 35.50 -4.06
N LYS A 116 -5.09 35.95 -3.86
CA LYS A 116 -5.98 35.44 -2.81
C LYS A 116 -6.87 34.30 -3.29
N ASP A 117 -7.24 34.32 -4.57
CA ASP A 117 -8.14 33.34 -5.15
C ASP A 117 -7.36 32.16 -5.74
N PRO A 118 -7.92 30.96 -5.77
CA PRO A 118 -7.34 29.83 -6.50
C PRO A 118 -7.08 30.17 -7.97
N ILE A 119 -5.95 29.71 -8.49
CA ILE A 119 -5.61 29.85 -9.91
C ILE A 119 -6.09 28.61 -10.65
N ASN A 120 -6.83 28.82 -11.74
CA ASN A 120 -7.23 27.77 -12.65
C ASN A 120 -6.19 27.64 -13.76
N LEU A 121 -5.82 26.41 -14.08
CA LEU A 121 -4.92 26.12 -15.20
C LEU A 121 -5.52 24.98 -16.02
N SER A 122 -5.71 25.21 -17.31
CA SER A 122 -6.05 24.14 -18.22
C SER A 122 -4.88 23.16 -18.39
N GLY A 123 -5.16 21.95 -18.84
CA GLY A 123 -4.12 20.94 -19.07
C GLY A 123 -3.03 21.44 -20.04
N ASP A 124 -3.42 22.16 -21.07
CA ASP A 124 -2.50 22.72 -22.07
C ASP A 124 -1.63 23.83 -21.45
N THR A 125 -2.24 24.74 -20.67
CA THR A 125 -1.50 25.80 -19.96
C THR A 125 -0.50 25.19 -18.99
N LEU A 126 -0.93 24.21 -18.20
CA LEU A 126 -0.08 23.50 -17.24
C LEU A 126 1.09 22.79 -17.96
N ALA A 127 0.82 22.07 -19.04
CA ALA A 127 1.84 21.40 -19.83
C ALA A 127 2.86 22.39 -20.39
N ASN A 128 2.42 23.55 -20.88
CA ASN A 128 3.32 24.59 -21.40
C ASN A 128 4.16 25.27 -20.30
N ILE A 129 3.65 25.39 -19.07
CA ILE A 129 4.44 25.85 -17.92
C ILE A 129 5.58 24.86 -17.64
N PHE A 130 5.28 23.56 -17.51
CA PHE A 130 6.30 22.55 -17.27
C PHE A 130 7.26 22.33 -18.44
N ALA A 131 6.82 22.61 -19.67
CA ALA A 131 7.69 22.61 -20.84
C ALA A 131 8.58 23.87 -20.96
N GLY A 132 8.46 24.83 -20.03
CA GLY A 132 9.22 26.08 -20.02
C GLY A 132 8.81 27.06 -21.13
N LYS A 133 7.67 26.88 -21.77
CA LYS A 133 7.15 27.79 -22.80
C LYS A 133 6.44 28.99 -22.16
N ILE A 134 5.75 28.77 -21.06
CA ILE A 134 5.14 29.82 -20.24
C ILE A 134 6.04 30.03 -19.02
N THR A 135 6.57 31.24 -18.91
CA THR A 135 7.55 31.58 -17.86
C THR A 135 7.10 32.73 -16.97
N LYS A 136 5.92 33.28 -17.22
CA LYS A 136 5.36 34.42 -16.46
C LYS A 136 3.92 34.15 -16.12
N TRP A 137 3.50 34.55 -14.93
CA TRP A 137 2.13 34.36 -14.44
C TRP A 137 1.07 35.23 -15.17
N ASN A 138 1.50 36.30 -15.83
CA ASN A 138 0.67 37.15 -16.65
C ASN A 138 0.63 36.71 -18.12
N ASP A 139 1.04 35.49 -18.44
CA ASP A 139 0.93 34.94 -19.79
C ASP A 139 -0.53 34.92 -20.26
N PRO A 140 -0.81 35.23 -21.54
CA PRO A 140 -2.17 35.24 -22.08
C PRO A 140 -2.95 33.94 -21.87
N ALA A 141 -2.30 32.78 -21.89
CA ALA A 141 -2.96 31.50 -21.64
C ALA A 141 -3.45 31.40 -20.19
N ILE A 142 -2.63 31.82 -19.21
CA ILE A 142 -3.03 31.87 -17.81
C ILE A 142 -4.15 32.90 -17.57
N VAL A 143 -4.02 34.07 -18.20
CA VAL A 143 -5.08 35.10 -18.14
C VAL A 143 -6.40 34.57 -18.67
N ALA A 144 -6.38 33.84 -19.80
CA ALA A 144 -7.57 33.25 -20.39
C ALA A 144 -8.22 32.21 -19.46
N ASP A 145 -7.45 31.33 -18.84
CA ASP A 145 -7.94 30.30 -17.91
C ASP A 145 -8.59 30.92 -16.66
N ASN A 146 -8.23 32.15 -16.28
CA ASN A 146 -8.70 32.82 -15.06
C ASN A 146 -9.63 34.00 -15.32
N ASN A 147 -9.81 34.44 -16.55
CA ASN A 147 -10.54 35.65 -16.94
C ASN A 147 -10.05 36.93 -16.22
N LYS A 148 -8.80 36.92 -15.78
CA LYS A 148 -8.14 38.05 -15.08
C LYS A 148 -6.63 37.94 -15.18
N THR A 149 -5.93 39.07 -15.13
CA THR A 149 -4.48 39.09 -15.02
C THR A 149 -4.04 38.61 -13.63
N ILE A 150 -3.05 37.74 -13.57
CA ILE A 150 -2.41 37.35 -12.33
C ILE A 150 -1.23 38.30 -12.10
N GLU A 151 -1.39 39.20 -11.16
CA GLU A 151 -0.36 40.14 -10.76
C GLU A 151 0.56 39.50 -9.71
N THR A 152 1.87 39.61 -9.90
CA THR A 152 2.89 38.99 -9.03
C THR A 152 3.81 40.03 -8.46
#